data_a64b3cfc81295dc4983e2cc2d4261a99
#
_entry.id   a64b3cfc81295dc4983e2cc2d4261a99
#
_cell.length_a   1.000
_cell.length_b   1.000
_cell.length_c   1.000
_cell.angle_alpha   90.00
_cell.angle_beta   90.00
_cell.angle_gamma   90.00
#
_symmetry.space_group_name_H-M   'P 1'
#
loop_
_entity.id
_entity.type
_entity.pdbx_description
1 polymer ?
#
loop_
_entity_poly.entity_id
_entity_poly.type
_entity_poly.pdbx_seq_one_letter_code
_entity_poly.pdbx_strand_id
1 'polypeptide(L)'
;MDVKKMLAVGTAIIGTVAMADIVSSSVVGYQNQDTTSSGAKMMAPTFIAVTAEKSCTLADLSVTGYEAPVYDPDMEETEGGCLGDFVVQFLNGNGTTKARYVWIDDDNGHKGWYTNADGGAIEGGAASVTINAGESLWTIGRGLQLVTAGQVLTQDIVFPTTAAGAVAVGNATPVDLTLNKLIVEGYDAPVYDPDMEETEGGCLGDFVVQFLNANGTTKARYVWIDDDNGHLGWYANADGGAIEGGASSISLPAGQGLWVIGRGMKLRVPAPELN
;
A
#
# COMPACT_ATOMS: atom_id res chain seq x y z
N MET A 1 15.80 -30.11 -49.68
CA MET A 1 15.17 -28.94 -49.08
C MET A 1 16.23 -27.87 -48.94
N ASP A 2 16.06 -26.70 -49.55
CA ASP A 2 17.11 -25.69 -49.71
C ASP A 2 17.33 -24.97 -48.36
N VAL A 3 18.57 -24.96 -47.85
CA VAL A 3 18.97 -24.38 -46.57
C VAL A 3 18.61 -22.89 -46.50
N LYS A 4 18.61 -22.19 -47.65
CA LYS A 4 18.20 -20.79 -47.73
C LYS A 4 16.71 -20.56 -47.47
N LYS A 5 15.86 -21.53 -47.85
CA LYS A 5 14.42 -21.48 -47.56
C LYS A 5 14.13 -21.76 -46.07
N MET A 6 14.95 -22.65 -45.47
CA MET A 6 14.85 -22.96 -44.05
C MET A 6 15.26 -21.78 -43.16
N LEU A 7 16.28 -21.03 -43.59
CA LEU A 7 16.74 -19.83 -42.85
C LEU A 7 15.70 -18.69 -42.90
N ALA A 8 15.05 -18.51 -44.05
CA ALA A 8 14.01 -17.48 -44.20
C ALA A 8 12.75 -17.77 -43.37
N VAL A 9 12.36 -19.05 -43.25
CA VAL A 9 11.24 -19.46 -42.42
C VAL A 9 11.59 -19.34 -40.91
N GLY A 10 12.83 -19.68 -40.53
CA GLY A 10 13.31 -19.53 -39.17
C GLY A 10 13.35 -18.07 -38.72
N THR A 11 13.78 -17.15 -39.57
CA THR A 11 13.85 -15.73 -39.22
C THR A 11 12.49 -15.08 -39.11
N ALA A 12 11.49 -15.51 -39.89
CA ALA A 12 10.13 -15.00 -39.81
C ALA A 12 9.41 -15.50 -38.51
N ILE A 13 9.68 -16.75 -38.09
CA ILE A 13 9.14 -17.30 -36.86
C ILE A 13 9.79 -16.64 -35.63
N ILE A 14 11.10 -16.41 -35.65
CA ILE A 14 11.82 -15.73 -34.55
C ILE A 14 11.33 -14.30 -34.42
N GLY A 15 11.10 -13.59 -35.56
CA GLY A 15 10.60 -12.22 -35.52
C GLY A 15 9.18 -12.08 -34.94
N THR A 16 8.30 -13.04 -35.22
CA THR A 16 6.94 -13.03 -34.65
C THR A 16 6.89 -13.51 -33.19
N VAL A 17 7.72 -14.46 -32.81
CA VAL A 17 7.82 -14.92 -31.42
C VAL A 17 8.44 -13.84 -30.56
N ALA A 18 9.50 -13.17 -31.02
CA ALA A 18 10.12 -12.08 -30.28
C ALA A 18 9.16 -10.88 -30.06
N MET A 19 8.28 -10.59 -31.02
CA MET A 19 7.26 -9.54 -30.80
C MET A 19 6.12 -10.00 -29.86
N ALA A 20 5.78 -11.27 -29.86
CA ALA A 20 4.78 -11.81 -28.92
C ALA A 20 5.32 -11.91 -27.50
N ASP A 21 6.59 -12.31 -27.34
CA ASP A 21 7.25 -12.40 -26.02
C ASP A 21 7.47 -11.03 -25.37
N ILE A 22 7.74 -9.99 -26.15
CA ILE A 22 7.86 -8.62 -25.62
C ILE A 22 6.53 -8.09 -25.08
N VAL A 23 5.40 -8.61 -25.57
CA VAL A 23 4.07 -8.19 -25.13
C VAL A 23 3.55 -9.05 -23.97
N SER A 24 4.11 -10.23 -23.70
CA SER A 24 3.56 -11.21 -22.78
C SER A 24 4.37 -11.48 -21.50
N SER A 25 5.55 -10.92 -21.32
CA SER A 25 6.34 -11.16 -20.10
C SER A 25 5.96 -10.22 -18.97
N SER A 26 4.77 -10.40 -18.41
CA SER A 26 4.46 -9.84 -17.10
C SER A 26 5.31 -10.55 -16.06
N VAL A 27 6.05 -9.80 -15.25
CA VAL A 27 6.69 -10.37 -14.07
C VAL A 27 5.59 -10.67 -13.08
N VAL A 28 5.40 -11.94 -12.78
CA VAL A 28 4.42 -12.42 -11.79
C VAL A 28 5.15 -12.93 -10.55
N GLY A 29 4.53 -12.80 -9.42
CA GLY A 29 5.08 -13.26 -8.17
C GLY A 29 4.03 -13.34 -7.07
N TYR A 30 4.50 -13.63 -5.87
CA TYR A 30 3.70 -13.56 -4.66
C TYR A 30 4.54 -13.04 -3.50
N GLN A 31 3.89 -12.48 -2.51
CA GLN A 31 4.51 -12.05 -1.27
C GLN A 31 3.64 -12.42 -0.08
N ASN A 32 4.29 -12.95 0.95
CA ASN A 32 3.69 -13.10 2.28
C ASN A 32 4.06 -11.87 3.10
N GLN A 33 3.05 -11.20 3.61
CA GLN A 33 3.20 -10.04 4.47
C GLN A 33 2.77 -10.42 5.89
N ASP A 34 3.73 -10.44 6.82
CA ASP A 34 3.44 -10.73 8.23
C ASP A 34 2.67 -9.59 8.87
N THR A 35 1.65 -9.95 9.64
CA THR A 35 0.98 -9.01 10.54
C THR A 35 1.57 -9.07 11.94
N THR A 36 1.17 -8.14 12.80
CA THR A 36 1.58 -8.14 14.20
C THR A 36 0.68 -9.08 15.01
N SER A 37 1.24 -9.69 16.06
CA SER A 37 0.48 -10.54 16.99
C SER A 37 -0.54 -9.75 17.81
N SER A 38 -0.34 -8.44 17.95
CA SER A 38 -1.27 -7.53 18.62
C SER A 38 -1.30 -6.17 17.90
N GLY A 39 -2.47 -5.53 17.89
CA GLY A 39 -2.68 -4.26 17.20
C GLY A 39 -2.73 -4.41 15.68
N ALA A 40 -2.48 -3.34 14.95
CA ALA A 40 -2.62 -3.31 13.51
C ALA A 40 -1.34 -2.86 12.80
N LYS A 41 -1.31 -3.05 11.48
CA LYS A 41 -0.21 -2.64 10.60
C LYS A 41 -0.79 -2.00 9.33
N MET A 42 -0.20 -0.91 8.88
CA MET A 42 -0.48 -0.37 7.54
C MET A 42 0.23 -1.23 6.50
N MET A 43 -0.52 -1.80 5.58
CA MET A 43 -0.02 -2.73 4.55
C MET A 43 -0.56 -2.34 3.18
N ALA A 44 0.28 -2.39 2.14
CA ALA A 44 -0.11 -2.22 0.75
C ALA A 44 0.13 -3.54 -0.01
N PRO A 45 -0.83 -4.03 -0.79
CA PRO A 45 -0.61 -5.18 -1.66
C PRO A 45 0.48 -4.88 -2.70
N THR A 46 1.43 -5.80 -2.89
CA THR A 46 2.60 -5.60 -3.76
C THR A 46 2.49 -6.25 -5.12
N PHE A 47 1.81 -7.39 -5.19
CA PHE A 47 1.50 -8.06 -6.43
C PHE A 47 0.01 -7.89 -6.68
N ILE A 48 -0.34 -7.14 -7.68
CA ILE A 48 -1.74 -6.83 -7.99
C ILE A 48 -2.10 -7.58 -9.25
N ALA A 49 -3.21 -8.31 -9.24
CA ALA A 49 -3.76 -8.88 -10.47
C ALA A 49 -4.03 -7.72 -11.43
N VAL A 50 -3.29 -7.68 -12.54
CA VAL A 50 -3.34 -6.53 -13.44
C VAL A 50 -4.64 -6.54 -14.20
N THR A 51 -5.57 -5.71 -13.74
CA THR A 51 -6.58 -5.14 -14.62
C THR A 51 -5.99 -3.91 -15.32
N ALA A 52 -6.60 -3.47 -16.42
CA ALA A 52 -6.23 -2.20 -17.06
C ALA A 52 -6.29 -1.01 -16.10
N GLU A 53 -6.96 -1.15 -14.98
CA GLU A 53 -7.19 -0.15 -13.94
C GLU A 53 -6.13 -0.15 -12.82
N LYS A 54 -5.11 -1.02 -12.89
CA LYS A 54 -4.09 -1.15 -11.84
C LYS A 54 -4.71 -1.33 -10.46
N SER A 55 -5.60 -2.29 -10.33
CA SER A 55 -6.27 -2.62 -9.08
C SER A 55 -6.34 -4.13 -8.89
N CYS A 56 -6.51 -4.55 -7.65
CA CYS A 56 -6.93 -5.90 -7.28
C CYS A 56 -8.24 -5.83 -6.51
N THR A 57 -8.76 -6.99 -6.14
CA THR A 57 -9.92 -7.10 -5.26
C THR A 57 -9.55 -7.81 -3.97
N LEU A 58 -10.42 -7.80 -2.98
CA LEU A 58 -10.21 -8.60 -1.77
C LEU A 58 -10.11 -10.10 -2.10
N ALA A 59 -10.75 -10.59 -3.17
CA ALA A 59 -10.62 -11.98 -3.60
C ALA A 59 -9.19 -12.36 -4.02
N ASP A 60 -8.38 -11.40 -4.43
CA ASP A 60 -6.98 -11.60 -4.83
C ASP A 60 -6.03 -11.65 -3.62
N LEU A 61 -6.55 -11.36 -2.42
CA LEU A 61 -5.83 -11.42 -1.16
C LEU A 61 -6.20 -12.70 -0.41
N SER A 62 -5.21 -13.49 -0.04
CA SER A 62 -5.39 -14.69 0.75
C SER A 62 -4.82 -14.50 2.15
N VAL A 63 -5.44 -15.11 3.15
CA VAL A 63 -4.93 -15.17 4.52
C VAL A 63 -4.38 -16.57 4.77
N THR A 64 -3.20 -16.65 5.38
CA THR A 64 -2.55 -17.92 5.71
C THR A 64 -1.98 -17.91 7.13
N GLY A 65 -1.54 -19.10 7.60
CA GLY A 65 -0.98 -19.25 8.95
C GLY A 65 -2.02 -19.48 10.03
N TYR A 66 -3.26 -19.79 9.65
CA TYR A 66 -4.34 -20.10 10.59
C TYR A 66 -4.72 -21.58 10.57
N GLU A 67 -5.37 -22.02 11.61
CA GLU A 67 -6.15 -23.27 11.65
C GLU A 67 -7.62 -22.88 11.68
N ALA A 68 -8.44 -23.46 10.79
CA ALA A 68 -9.88 -23.19 10.79
C ALA A 68 -10.56 -23.83 12.04
N PRO A 69 -11.61 -23.20 12.58
CA PRO A 69 -12.26 -21.99 12.11
C PRO A 69 -11.50 -20.71 12.52
N VAL A 70 -11.43 -19.72 11.62
CA VAL A 70 -10.77 -18.42 11.88
C VAL A 70 -11.72 -17.45 12.58
N TYR A 71 -12.98 -17.48 12.20
CA TYR A 71 -14.03 -16.59 12.69
C TYR A 71 -15.36 -17.33 12.65
N ASP A 72 -16.15 -17.22 13.67
CA ASP A 72 -17.50 -17.78 13.75
C ASP A 72 -18.53 -16.64 13.72
N PRO A 73 -19.23 -16.45 12.59
CA PRO A 73 -20.22 -15.38 12.47
C PRO A 73 -21.48 -15.60 13.30
N ASP A 74 -21.70 -16.83 13.79
CA ASP A 74 -22.85 -17.18 14.63
C ASP A 74 -22.59 -16.92 16.12
N MET A 75 -21.33 -16.62 16.50
CA MET A 75 -21.02 -16.23 17.87
C MET A 75 -21.52 -14.83 18.16
N GLU A 76 -22.14 -14.65 19.31
CA GLU A 76 -22.55 -13.32 19.77
C GLU A 76 -21.34 -12.43 20.04
N GLU A 77 -21.51 -11.12 19.83
CA GLU A 77 -20.48 -10.10 20.04
C GLU A 77 -19.85 -10.17 21.43
N THR A 78 -20.65 -10.55 22.45
CA THR A 78 -20.20 -10.76 23.83
C THR A 78 -19.22 -11.90 24.02
N GLU A 79 -19.17 -12.85 23.07
CA GLU A 79 -18.24 -13.99 23.09
C GLU A 79 -16.96 -13.72 22.31
N GLY A 80 -16.85 -12.54 21.68
CA GLY A 80 -15.66 -12.12 20.95
C GLY A 80 -15.51 -12.75 19.56
N GLY A 81 -16.41 -13.64 19.12
CA GLY A 81 -16.36 -14.28 17.82
C GLY A 81 -16.58 -13.32 16.66
N CYS A 82 -17.33 -12.24 16.90
CA CYS A 82 -17.65 -11.25 15.88
C CYS A 82 -16.48 -10.32 15.51
N LEU A 83 -15.36 -10.35 16.21
CA LEU A 83 -14.22 -9.45 15.92
C LEU A 83 -13.33 -9.94 14.78
N GLY A 84 -13.44 -11.21 14.38
CA GLY A 84 -12.58 -11.84 13.38
C GLY A 84 -11.09 -11.84 13.76
N ASP A 85 -10.37 -12.86 13.36
CA ASP A 85 -8.93 -12.94 13.61
C ASP A 85 -8.13 -12.15 12.58
N PHE A 86 -8.69 -11.95 11.37
CA PHE A 86 -8.05 -11.16 10.33
C PHE A 86 -9.01 -10.12 9.76
N VAL A 87 -8.68 -8.87 9.97
CA VAL A 87 -9.50 -7.72 9.56
C VAL A 87 -8.68 -6.75 8.75
N VAL A 88 -9.26 -6.24 7.67
CA VAL A 88 -8.72 -5.09 6.92
C VAL A 88 -9.70 -3.93 6.98
N GLN A 89 -9.16 -2.72 7.12
CA GLN A 89 -9.94 -1.49 7.15
C GLN A 89 -9.39 -0.50 6.13
N PHE A 90 -10.30 0.12 5.39
CA PHE A 90 -10.05 1.34 4.64
C PHE A 90 -10.27 2.52 5.59
N LEU A 91 -9.39 3.50 5.54
CA LEU A 91 -9.45 4.66 6.43
C LEU A 91 -9.92 5.92 5.71
N ASN A 92 -10.71 6.73 6.41
CA ASN A 92 -10.98 8.11 6.03
C ASN A 92 -9.76 9.00 6.30
N GLY A 93 -9.73 10.18 5.69
CA GLY A 93 -8.63 11.14 5.86
C GLY A 93 -8.40 11.67 7.29
N ASN A 94 -9.31 11.38 8.22
CA ASN A 94 -9.16 11.69 9.65
C ASN A 94 -8.77 10.45 10.50
N GLY A 95 -8.47 9.32 9.86
CA GLY A 95 -8.08 8.07 10.52
C GLY A 95 -9.24 7.20 11.03
N THR A 96 -10.49 7.63 10.86
CA THR A 96 -11.64 6.77 11.19
C THR A 96 -11.84 5.69 10.12
N THR A 97 -12.45 4.59 10.49
CA THR A 97 -12.77 3.51 9.54
C THR A 97 -13.81 3.98 8.52
N LYS A 98 -13.47 3.83 7.23
CA LYS A 98 -14.36 4.04 6.09
C LYS A 98 -15.14 2.77 5.76
N ALA A 99 -14.45 1.65 5.75
CA ALA A 99 -15.02 0.33 5.51
C ALA A 99 -14.17 -0.72 6.21
N ARG A 100 -14.80 -1.79 6.66
CA ARG A 100 -14.18 -2.88 7.40
C ARG A 100 -14.61 -4.21 6.84
N TYR A 101 -13.65 -5.12 6.68
CA TYR A 101 -13.86 -6.45 6.15
C TYR A 101 -13.10 -7.47 7.00
N VAL A 102 -13.68 -8.65 7.15
CA VAL A 102 -13.12 -9.76 7.91
C VAL A 102 -12.89 -10.96 6.99
N TRP A 103 -11.79 -11.66 7.19
CA TRP A 103 -11.57 -12.96 6.59
C TRP A 103 -12.21 -14.04 7.45
N ILE A 104 -12.94 -14.94 6.81
CA ILE A 104 -13.63 -16.07 7.45
C ILE A 104 -13.24 -17.35 6.76
N ASP A 105 -13.01 -18.40 7.56
CA ASP A 105 -12.94 -19.80 7.14
C ASP A 105 -13.54 -20.62 8.28
N ASP A 106 -14.86 -20.87 8.24
CA ASP A 106 -15.64 -21.45 9.33
C ASP A 106 -16.29 -22.78 8.97
N ASP A 107 -16.82 -23.44 9.97
CA ASP A 107 -17.50 -24.73 9.82
C ASP A 107 -18.91 -24.60 9.20
N ASN A 108 -19.43 -23.37 9.08
CA ASN A 108 -20.75 -23.08 8.49
C ASN A 108 -20.69 -22.90 6.97
N GLY A 109 -19.49 -23.02 6.37
CA GLY A 109 -19.28 -22.94 4.94
C GLY A 109 -18.95 -21.54 4.43
N HIS A 110 -18.69 -20.57 5.30
CA HIS A 110 -18.16 -19.28 4.91
C HIS A 110 -16.65 -19.42 4.69
N LYS A 111 -16.18 -19.02 3.51
CA LYS A 111 -14.75 -18.95 3.20
C LYS A 111 -14.47 -17.73 2.33
N GLY A 112 -13.65 -16.81 2.84
CA GLY A 112 -13.26 -15.61 2.12
C GLY A 112 -13.52 -14.32 2.89
N TRP A 113 -13.68 -13.23 2.15
CA TRP A 113 -13.87 -11.88 2.69
C TRP A 113 -15.34 -11.52 2.80
N TYR A 114 -15.71 -10.97 3.95
CA TYR A 114 -17.07 -10.53 4.28
C TYR A 114 -17.06 -9.10 4.82
N THR A 115 -18.12 -8.37 4.53
CA THR A 115 -18.36 -7.05 5.14
C THR A 115 -18.68 -7.22 6.62
N ASN A 116 -18.08 -6.37 7.45
CA ASN A 116 -18.26 -6.38 8.90
C ASN A 116 -18.11 -4.93 9.40
N ALA A 117 -19.05 -4.07 9.01
CA ALA A 117 -18.89 -2.62 9.11
C ALA A 117 -18.76 -2.11 10.54
N ASP A 118 -19.54 -2.63 11.46
CA ASP A 118 -19.59 -2.24 12.87
C ASP A 118 -18.77 -3.16 13.81
N GLY A 119 -18.20 -4.24 13.26
CA GLY A 119 -17.48 -5.23 14.06
C GLY A 119 -18.38 -6.30 14.67
N GLY A 120 -19.69 -6.27 14.38
CA GLY A 120 -20.66 -7.28 14.75
C GLY A 120 -20.77 -8.41 13.73
N ALA A 121 -22.00 -8.82 13.41
CA ALA A 121 -22.26 -9.87 12.45
C ALA A 121 -21.77 -9.53 11.04
N ILE A 122 -21.52 -10.56 10.24
CA ILE A 122 -21.20 -10.38 8.81
C ILE A 122 -22.46 -9.98 8.04
N GLU A 123 -22.28 -9.07 7.07
CA GLU A 123 -23.40 -8.51 6.29
C GLU A 123 -23.49 -9.08 4.87
N GLY A 124 -22.41 -9.63 4.33
CA GLY A 124 -22.36 -10.20 2.99
C GLY A 124 -20.94 -10.33 2.45
N GLY A 125 -20.80 -11.06 1.34
CA GLY A 125 -19.52 -11.29 0.70
C GLY A 125 -18.88 -10.01 0.16
N ALA A 126 -17.59 -9.85 0.37
CA ALA A 126 -16.78 -8.68 0.00
C ALA A 126 -15.71 -8.96 -1.06
N ALA A 127 -15.76 -10.12 -1.69
CA ALA A 127 -14.75 -10.58 -2.65
C ALA A 127 -14.46 -9.57 -3.79
N SER A 128 -15.47 -8.83 -4.23
CA SER A 128 -15.37 -7.86 -5.35
C SER A 128 -14.95 -6.44 -4.95
N VAL A 129 -14.66 -6.21 -3.67
CA VAL A 129 -14.22 -4.89 -3.20
C VAL A 129 -12.85 -4.57 -3.78
N THR A 130 -12.75 -3.46 -4.48
CA THR A 130 -11.53 -3.04 -5.19
C THR A 130 -10.54 -2.37 -4.24
N ILE A 131 -9.26 -2.69 -4.44
CA ILE A 131 -8.11 -2.05 -3.81
C ILE A 131 -7.26 -1.47 -4.95
N ASN A 132 -7.07 -0.16 -4.96
CA ASN A 132 -6.26 0.50 -5.98
C ASN A 132 -4.76 0.26 -5.72
N ALA A 133 -3.96 0.29 -6.80
CA ALA A 133 -2.52 0.14 -6.68
C ALA A 133 -1.93 1.13 -5.69
N GLY A 134 -1.22 0.60 -4.68
CA GLY A 134 -0.61 1.38 -3.62
C GLY A 134 -1.58 1.95 -2.58
N GLU A 135 -2.87 1.67 -2.65
CA GLU A 135 -3.77 1.92 -1.53
C GLU A 135 -3.39 1.02 -0.35
N SER A 136 -3.25 1.61 0.83
CA SER A 136 -2.90 0.87 2.04
C SER A 136 -4.12 0.56 2.88
N LEU A 137 -4.07 -0.63 3.47
CA LEU A 137 -5.07 -1.16 4.39
C LEU A 137 -4.53 -1.09 5.82
N TRP A 138 -5.38 -0.72 6.76
CA TRP A 138 -5.14 -0.90 8.18
C TRP A 138 -5.51 -2.33 8.56
N THR A 139 -4.50 -3.19 8.77
CA THR A 139 -4.67 -4.64 8.89
C THR A 139 -4.44 -5.10 10.32
N ILE A 140 -5.43 -5.74 10.90
CA ILE A 140 -5.37 -6.42 12.20
C ILE A 140 -5.35 -7.92 11.90
N GLY A 141 -4.19 -8.55 12.00
CA GLY A 141 -4.03 -9.94 11.52
C GLY A 141 -3.60 -10.95 12.59
N ARG A 142 -3.35 -10.50 13.83
CA ARG A 142 -3.03 -11.35 14.99
C ARG A 142 -1.91 -12.36 14.75
N GLY A 143 -0.91 -11.97 13.95
CA GLY A 143 0.22 -12.81 13.57
C GLY A 143 -0.02 -13.69 12.34
N LEU A 144 -1.21 -13.65 11.74
CA LEU A 144 -1.47 -14.31 10.45
C LEU A 144 -0.80 -13.55 9.31
N GLN A 145 -0.73 -14.18 8.15
CA GLN A 145 -0.09 -13.59 6.97
C GLN A 145 -1.12 -13.20 5.93
N LEU A 146 -0.92 -12.03 5.33
CA LEU A 146 -1.60 -11.61 4.12
C LEU A 146 -0.74 -11.99 2.91
N VAL A 147 -1.30 -12.80 2.02
CA VAL A 147 -0.64 -13.22 0.78
C VAL A 147 -1.24 -12.46 -0.38
N THR A 148 -0.37 -11.81 -1.14
CA THR A 148 -0.71 -11.17 -2.40
C THR A 148 0.00 -11.90 -3.53
N ALA A 149 -0.72 -12.16 -4.63
CA ALA A 149 -0.18 -12.80 -5.82
C ALA A 149 -0.68 -12.07 -7.07
N GLY A 150 0.16 -11.97 -8.08
CA GLY A 150 -0.22 -11.28 -9.33
C GLY A 150 0.98 -10.75 -10.08
N GLN A 151 0.80 -9.64 -10.75
CA GLN A 151 1.82 -9.00 -11.55
C GLN A 151 2.50 -7.86 -10.81
N VAL A 152 3.78 -7.64 -11.12
CA VAL A 152 4.53 -6.47 -10.67
C VAL A 152 4.08 -5.25 -11.49
N LEU A 153 3.85 -4.15 -10.81
CA LEU A 153 3.56 -2.88 -11.47
C LEU A 153 4.78 -2.41 -12.28
N THR A 154 4.57 -2.11 -13.53
CA THR A 154 5.61 -1.64 -14.47
C THR A 154 5.55 -0.14 -14.75
N GLN A 155 4.67 0.57 -14.08
CA GLN A 155 4.48 2.02 -14.20
C GLN A 155 4.41 2.64 -12.81
N ASP A 156 4.88 3.87 -12.72
CA ASP A 156 4.77 4.67 -11.51
C ASP A 156 3.32 4.78 -11.03
N ILE A 157 3.15 4.80 -9.73
CA ILE A 157 1.87 5.06 -9.09
C ILE A 157 1.88 6.52 -8.63
N VAL A 158 0.85 7.26 -9.00
CA VAL A 158 0.68 8.65 -8.58
C VAL A 158 -0.56 8.77 -7.70
N PHE A 159 -0.35 9.16 -6.46
CA PHE A 159 -1.42 9.41 -5.49
C PHE A 159 -1.72 10.89 -5.38
N PRO A 160 -2.92 11.35 -5.77
CA PRO A 160 -3.39 12.66 -5.39
C PRO A 160 -3.68 12.67 -3.89
N THR A 161 -3.23 13.70 -3.20
CA THR A 161 -3.64 13.94 -1.82
C THR A 161 -4.82 14.91 -1.78
N THR A 162 -5.47 14.99 -0.63
CA THR A 162 -6.57 15.92 -0.40
C THR A 162 -6.06 17.23 0.19
N ALA A 163 -6.78 18.33 -0.03
CA ALA A 163 -6.46 19.62 0.58
C ALA A 163 -6.53 19.59 2.12
N ALA A 164 -7.35 18.71 2.67
CA ALA A 164 -7.46 18.48 4.11
C ALA A 164 -7.52 16.98 4.40
N GLY A 165 -6.93 16.58 5.54
CA GLY A 165 -6.85 15.18 5.93
C GLY A 165 -5.69 14.45 5.28
N ALA A 166 -5.66 13.13 5.46
CA ALA A 166 -4.60 12.28 4.97
C ALA A 166 -5.12 11.18 4.04
N VAL A 167 -4.21 10.50 3.37
CA VAL A 167 -4.48 9.33 2.55
C VAL A 167 -3.59 8.16 2.98
N ALA A 168 -4.14 6.95 2.96
CA ALA A 168 -3.42 5.72 3.23
C ALA A 168 -2.82 5.19 1.93
N VAL A 169 -1.52 5.29 1.77
CA VAL A 169 -0.79 4.84 0.57
C VAL A 169 0.43 4.02 0.98
N GLY A 170 1.07 3.33 0.07
CA GLY A 170 2.26 2.57 0.43
C GLY A 170 3.09 2.10 -0.76
N ASN A 171 4.16 1.41 -0.41
CA ASN A 171 5.04 0.78 -1.37
C ASN A 171 4.38 -0.49 -1.92
N ALA A 172 3.67 -0.37 -3.03
CA ALA A 172 3.06 -1.51 -3.73
C ALA A 172 4.05 -2.24 -4.66
N THR A 173 5.33 -1.95 -4.57
CA THR A 173 6.36 -2.68 -5.30
C THR A 173 6.90 -3.85 -4.46
N PRO A 174 7.39 -4.94 -5.08
CA PRO A 174 7.94 -6.08 -4.35
C PRO A 174 9.38 -5.85 -3.85
N VAL A 175 9.88 -4.64 -3.94
CA VAL A 175 11.23 -4.27 -3.51
C VAL A 175 11.19 -3.15 -2.49
N ASP A 176 12.17 -3.14 -1.61
CA ASP A 176 12.34 -2.05 -0.66
C ASP A 176 12.72 -0.78 -1.40
N LEU A 177 12.07 0.30 -1.05
CA LEU A 177 12.41 1.65 -1.50
C LEU A 177 13.07 2.43 -0.37
N THR A 178 13.51 3.63 -0.67
CA THR A 178 13.92 4.64 0.32
C THR A 178 13.14 5.92 0.08
N LEU A 179 13.01 6.79 1.09
CA LEU A 179 12.21 8.00 0.96
C LEU A 179 12.67 8.89 -0.21
N ASN A 180 13.96 8.90 -0.55
CA ASN A 180 14.47 9.66 -1.70
C ASN A 180 13.94 9.17 -3.08
N LYS A 181 13.35 7.98 -3.13
CA LYS A 181 12.69 7.48 -4.34
C LYS A 181 11.25 7.99 -4.48
N LEU A 182 10.65 8.48 -3.40
CA LEU A 182 9.34 9.08 -3.44
C LEU A 182 9.44 10.51 -3.95
N ILE A 183 8.63 10.86 -4.93
CA ILE A 183 8.65 12.16 -5.60
C ILE A 183 7.37 12.92 -5.23
N VAL A 184 7.54 14.11 -4.70
CA VAL A 184 6.43 15.03 -4.43
C VAL A 184 6.25 15.95 -5.64
N GLU A 185 5.02 16.11 -6.10
CA GLU A 185 4.66 16.88 -7.28
C GLU A 185 3.50 17.84 -7.03
N GLY A 186 3.38 18.86 -7.87
CA GLY A 186 2.26 19.78 -7.87
C GLY A 186 2.33 20.82 -6.76
N TYR A 187 3.53 21.21 -6.40
CA TYR A 187 3.78 22.32 -5.46
C TYR A 187 4.47 23.48 -6.15
N ASP A 188 4.34 24.65 -5.55
CA ASP A 188 5.17 25.82 -5.84
C ASP A 188 6.10 26.01 -4.64
N ALA A 189 7.42 26.09 -4.87
CA ALA A 189 8.38 26.35 -3.80
C ALA A 189 8.24 27.80 -3.26
N PRO A 190 8.46 28.05 -1.96
CA PRO A 190 8.88 27.08 -0.95
C PRO A 190 7.71 26.22 -0.44
N VAL A 191 7.97 24.92 -0.21
CA VAL A 191 6.96 23.98 0.32
C VAL A 191 6.87 24.04 1.84
N TYR A 192 7.99 24.20 2.49
CA TYR A 192 8.13 24.22 3.95
C TYR A 192 9.30 25.11 4.32
N ASP A 193 9.12 25.95 5.31
CA ASP A 193 10.17 26.81 5.83
C ASP A 193 10.54 26.34 7.25
N PRO A 194 11.70 25.68 7.43
CA PRO A 194 12.12 25.18 8.72
C PRO A 194 12.52 26.29 9.71
N ASP A 195 12.74 27.51 9.20
CA ASP A 195 13.11 28.66 10.03
C ASP A 195 11.88 29.39 10.62
N MET A 196 10.67 29.05 10.15
CA MET A 196 9.45 29.58 10.74
C MET A 196 9.18 28.94 12.10
N GLU A 197 8.79 29.76 13.06
CA GLU A 197 8.40 29.27 14.37
C GLU A 197 7.10 28.39 14.28
N GLU A 198 6.99 27.42 15.17
CA GLU A 198 5.83 26.53 15.26
C GLU A 198 4.49 27.29 15.34
N THR A 199 4.48 28.46 15.99
CA THR A 199 3.32 29.36 16.10
C THR A 199 2.86 29.94 14.77
N GLU A 200 3.73 29.98 13.76
CA GLU A 200 3.44 30.48 12.42
C GLU A 200 3.00 29.36 11.46
N GLY A 201 3.00 28.11 11.93
CA GLY A 201 2.56 26.94 11.16
C GLY A 201 3.58 26.41 10.15
N GLY A 202 4.75 27.05 10.01
CA GLY A 202 5.78 26.60 9.07
C GLY A 202 6.40 25.26 9.42
N CYS A 203 6.49 24.97 10.72
CA CYS A 203 7.03 23.70 11.23
C CYS A 203 6.15 22.47 10.99
N LEU A 204 4.92 22.62 10.53
CA LEU A 204 4.02 21.49 10.28
C LEU A 204 4.26 20.80 8.93
N GLY A 205 5.01 21.43 8.02
CA GLY A 205 5.25 20.95 6.66
C GLY A 205 3.97 20.77 5.86
N ASP A 206 4.02 21.11 4.60
CA ASP A 206 2.87 20.95 3.71
C ASP A 206 2.72 19.51 3.20
N PHE A 207 3.83 18.79 3.08
CA PHE A 207 3.81 17.38 2.68
C PHE A 207 4.51 16.50 3.71
N VAL A 208 3.75 15.64 4.33
CA VAL A 208 4.21 14.78 5.44
C VAL A 208 3.89 13.33 5.17
N VAL A 209 4.84 12.44 5.43
CA VAL A 209 4.61 11.00 5.52
C VAL A 209 4.81 10.52 6.95
N GLN A 210 3.94 9.62 7.40
CA GLN A 210 4.02 9.03 8.73
C GLN A 210 4.01 7.51 8.65
N PHE A 211 4.89 6.90 9.41
CA PHE A 211 4.80 5.49 9.77
C PHE A 211 4.00 5.39 11.07
N LEU A 212 3.07 4.46 11.12
CA LEU A 212 2.21 4.30 12.29
C LEU A 212 2.64 3.09 13.14
N ASN A 213 2.48 3.22 14.45
CA ASN A 213 2.53 2.13 15.40
C ASN A 213 1.27 1.26 15.30
N ALA A 214 1.30 0.10 15.91
CA ALA A 214 0.20 -0.86 15.93
C ALA A 214 -1.10 -0.34 16.59
N ASN A 215 -1.04 0.75 17.33
CA ASN A 215 -2.17 1.43 17.95
C ASN A 215 -2.62 2.70 17.18
N GLY A 216 -2.05 2.95 16.01
CA GLY A 216 -2.38 4.12 15.16
C GLY A 216 -1.67 5.42 15.53
N THR A 217 -0.86 5.44 16.58
CA THR A 217 -0.02 6.62 16.87
C THR A 217 1.16 6.71 15.91
N THR A 218 1.68 7.91 15.70
CA THR A 218 2.85 8.12 14.85
C THR A 218 4.09 7.44 15.44
N LYS A 219 4.73 6.58 14.64
CA LYS A 219 6.02 5.96 14.95
C LYS A 219 7.19 6.81 14.48
N ALA A 220 7.07 7.35 13.29
CA ALA A 220 8.05 8.24 12.69
C ALA A 220 7.34 9.18 11.72
N ARG A 221 7.83 10.39 11.59
CA ARG A 221 7.28 11.46 10.77
C ARG A 221 8.38 12.11 9.97
N TYR A 222 8.10 12.33 8.69
CA TYR A 222 9.04 12.95 7.75
C TYR A 222 8.31 14.01 6.94
N VAL A 223 8.97 15.12 6.67
CA VAL A 223 8.45 16.21 5.85
C VAL A 223 9.26 16.33 4.55
N TRP A 224 8.60 16.64 3.46
CA TRP A 224 9.26 17.09 2.24
C TRP A 224 9.50 18.59 2.31
N ILE A 225 10.70 18.99 1.95
CA ILE A 225 11.11 20.39 1.94
C ILE A 225 11.70 20.73 0.58
N ASP A 226 11.33 21.89 0.08
CA ASP A 226 11.96 22.58 -1.05
C ASP A 226 11.88 24.08 -0.73
N ASP A 227 12.92 24.61 -0.10
CA ASP A 227 12.94 25.95 0.46
C ASP A 227 14.09 26.82 -0.09
N ASP A 228 13.99 28.12 0.18
CA ASP A 228 15.00 29.10 -0.25
C ASP A 228 16.31 29.02 0.55
N ASN A 229 16.34 28.23 1.65
CA ASN A 229 17.51 28.06 2.51
C ASN A 229 18.42 26.90 2.06
N GLY A 230 18.06 26.26 0.96
CA GLY A 230 18.83 25.17 0.34
C GLY A 230 18.48 23.78 0.83
N HIS A 231 17.37 23.60 1.55
CA HIS A 231 16.83 22.30 1.86
C HIS A 231 16.01 21.81 0.68
N LEU A 232 16.37 20.63 0.18
CA LEU A 232 15.62 19.93 -0.87
C LEU A 232 15.58 18.45 -0.54
N GLY A 233 14.39 17.91 -0.30
CA GLY A 233 14.18 16.50 -0.04
C GLY A 233 13.45 16.18 1.26
N TRP A 234 13.67 14.97 1.77
CA TRP A 234 13.03 14.45 2.96
C TRP A 234 13.85 14.70 4.22
N TYR A 235 13.18 15.19 5.26
CA TYR A 235 13.78 15.47 6.56
C TYR A 235 12.96 14.83 7.69
N ALA A 236 13.64 14.42 8.75
CA ALA A 236 12.97 13.96 9.96
C ALA A 236 12.31 15.15 10.68
N ASN A 237 11.10 14.90 11.20
CA ASN A 237 10.30 15.91 11.88
C ASN A 237 9.38 15.21 12.90
N ALA A 238 10.00 14.59 13.92
CA ALA A 238 9.32 13.60 14.77
C ALA A 238 8.14 14.18 15.55
N ASP A 239 8.28 15.36 16.10
CA ASP A 239 7.28 16.04 16.93
C ASP A 239 6.43 17.07 16.16
N GLY A 240 6.74 17.30 14.88
CA GLY A 240 6.08 18.34 14.08
C GLY A 240 6.69 19.73 14.27
N GLY A 241 7.75 19.85 15.06
CA GLY A 241 8.52 21.07 15.22
C GLY A 241 9.62 21.22 14.17
N ALA A 242 10.81 21.65 14.59
CA ALA A 242 11.96 21.83 13.71
C ALA A 242 12.41 20.54 13.04
N ILE A 243 13.06 20.65 11.88
CA ILE A 243 13.67 19.51 11.23
C ILE A 243 14.90 19.03 12.00
N GLU A 244 15.07 17.69 12.07
CA GLU A 244 16.13 17.08 12.87
C GLU A 244 17.31 16.58 12.01
N GLY A 245 17.10 16.39 10.70
CA GLY A 245 18.14 15.93 9.78
C GLY A 245 17.56 15.25 8.54
N GLY A 246 18.43 15.01 7.56
CA GLY A 246 18.05 14.37 6.29
C GLY A 246 17.53 12.96 6.48
N ALA A 247 16.44 12.62 5.82
CA ALA A 247 15.75 11.34 5.91
C ALA A 247 15.74 10.55 4.58
N SER A 248 16.51 10.96 3.60
CA SER A 248 16.53 10.38 2.25
C SER A 248 16.83 8.87 2.21
N SER A 249 17.60 8.35 3.17
CA SER A 249 17.98 6.94 3.26
C SER A 249 17.02 6.06 4.08
N ILE A 250 15.96 6.63 4.64
CA ILE A 250 14.98 5.87 5.43
C ILE A 250 14.31 4.83 4.53
N SER A 251 14.36 3.58 4.97
CA SER A 251 13.78 2.45 4.24
C SER A 251 12.25 2.48 4.29
N LEU A 252 11.66 2.22 3.13
CA LEU A 252 10.24 1.93 2.92
C LEU A 252 10.12 0.50 2.39
N PRO A 253 10.00 -0.50 3.26
CA PRO A 253 9.93 -1.90 2.86
C PRO A 253 8.82 -2.19 1.85
N ALA A 254 9.00 -3.26 1.07
CA ALA A 254 7.96 -3.78 0.19
C ALA A 254 6.66 -4.03 0.97
N GLY A 255 5.54 -3.51 0.47
CA GLY A 255 4.24 -3.64 1.12
C GLY A 255 4.03 -2.77 2.38
N GLN A 256 4.98 -1.92 2.73
CA GLN A 256 4.82 -0.99 3.86
C GLN A 256 3.83 0.13 3.49
N GLY A 257 2.80 0.28 4.31
CA GLY A 257 1.87 1.41 4.22
C GLY A 257 2.35 2.65 4.94
N LEU A 258 1.90 3.79 4.44
CA LEU A 258 2.17 5.15 4.93
C LEU A 258 0.86 5.90 5.14
N TRP A 259 0.86 6.80 6.11
CA TRP A 259 -0.16 7.81 6.32
C TRP A 259 0.37 9.15 5.78
N VAL A 260 -0.25 9.68 4.72
CA VAL A 260 0.28 10.83 3.96
C VAL A 260 -0.66 12.02 4.05
N ILE A 261 -0.13 13.15 4.52
CA ILE A 261 -0.80 14.46 4.53
C ILE A 261 -0.11 15.30 3.46
N GLY A 262 -0.79 15.60 2.36
CA GLY A 262 -0.15 16.20 1.19
C GLY A 262 -0.74 17.52 0.70
N ARG A 263 -1.79 18.03 1.34
CA ARG A 263 -2.38 19.35 1.06
C ARG A 263 -2.76 19.62 -0.41
N GLY A 264 -3.14 18.56 -1.14
CA GLY A 264 -3.48 18.65 -2.57
C GLY A 264 -2.32 18.39 -3.54
N MET A 265 -1.10 18.26 -3.02
CA MET A 265 0.05 17.79 -3.80
C MET A 265 -0.09 16.30 -4.14
N LYS A 266 0.81 15.78 -4.95
CA LYS A 266 0.82 14.37 -5.37
C LYS A 266 2.06 13.67 -4.85
N LEU A 267 1.91 12.41 -4.48
CA LEU A 267 3.02 11.51 -4.21
C LEU A 267 3.17 10.53 -5.37
N ARG A 268 4.34 10.48 -5.97
CA ARG A 268 4.69 9.46 -6.96
C ARG A 268 5.59 8.41 -6.31
N VAL A 269 5.17 7.15 -6.40
CA VAL A 269 5.97 5.97 -6.06
C VAL A 269 6.45 5.35 -7.36
N PRO A 270 7.76 5.27 -7.61
CA PRO A 270 8.29 4.76 -8.87
C PRO A 270 8.05 3.26 -9.01
N ALA A 271 7.83 2.82 -10.23
CA ALA A 271 7.86 1.40 -10.55
C ALA A 271 9.27 0.82 -10.27
N PRO A 272 9.37 -0.47 -9.89
CA PRO A 272 10.65 -1.12 -9.72
C PRO A 272 11.38 -1.25 -11.06
N GLU A 273 12.71 -1.04 -11.03
CA GLU A 273 13.55 -1.37 -12.18
C GLU A 273 13.65 -2.90 -12.28
N LEU A 274 13.04 -3.46 -13.31
CA LEU A 274 13.10 -4.89 -13.59
C LEU A 274 14.32 -5.15 -14.45
N ASN A 275 15.40 -5.65 -13.84
CA ASN A 275 16.65 -6.03 -14.52
C ASN A 275 16.56 -7.47 -15.08
#